data_a029f5545fc83cfd4ce78c406f748d25
#
_entry.id   a029f5545fc83cfd4ce78c406f748d25
#
_cell.length_a   1.000
_cell.length_b   1.000
_cell.length_c   1.000
_cell.angle_alpha   90.00
_cell.angle_beta   90.00
_cell.angle_gamma   90.00
#
_symmetry.space_group_name_H-M   'P 1'
#
loop_
_entity.id
_entity.type
_entity.pdbx_description
1 polymer ?
#
loop_
_entity_poly.entity_id
_entity_poly.type
_entity_poly.pdbx_seq_one_letter_code
_entity_poly.pdbx_strand_id
1 'polypeptide(L)'
;MSGRINNTEGRRRVSRKKSRKKRGMTIKKKIVMTAGIFAIAFVGISIAVINVALGKGEGYKKKYLAQQTYSSNPIIAKRGDILDRRGVAFAKSVLVYNFVLEPKIILSKEKNCKEPTIKFASEYFDVPVDELKRIIESNPDSMYQVVKKEISYDEKEKFIAAVNKFNKRDTSKEKKDTAKNMVAGYNFEGYYKRTYPLKTVASDVIGFTYSGDAAEWGIEGYYNSKLNGKNGVRYGYFNSNLELEETEIEAKNGLNIVTTIDSDAQKLTEDIIANYQKSEGAQNVGIIVMNPNNGEIYVMASNKGYDLNNPRDLTPYFKQSEIDNMSDDKKLEELSGIWKNYCTSDIYEPGSTFKPFTVAACLEKNVIKSEDKFYCDGFEEVMDRRIRCVKRDGHGMISLSESLEQSCNDVMMQIVRKLGKKDFARYQELFGIGSRTGIDFPGETTGLAYKEEQLNPVELATSSFGQGVSVTMIQMAAGFSSIVNGGTYYKPHLVKELVNDAGVVVEKIEPVIMKKTITKDTAKFIQKSLYDTVEKGTGWRAKTTGYKLAGKTGTAQKLDNVDGKMVRSETNYVLSFIGCAPYDNPQAVVYVVVDQPNIKDQTATGIASALAGEVVDKVFKVLGIYPEKVKE
;
A
#
# COMPACT_ATOMS: atom_id res chain seq x y z
N MET A 1 27.20 54.22 -52.27
CA MET A 1 26.82 55.65 -52.52
C MET A 1 27.40 56.39 -51.34
N SER A 2 28.51 57.06 -51.64
CA SER A 2 28.65 58.52 -51.85
C SER A 2 28.53 59.25 -50.53
N GLY A 3 29.49 59.94 -50.01
CA GLY A 3 30.68 60.56 -50.53
C GLY A 3 30.87 61.89 -49.82
N ARG A 4 32.09 62.23 -49.69
CA ARG A 4 32.79 63.53 -49.70
C ARG A 4 33.06 64.17 -48.33
N ILE A 5 34.32 64.12 -47.86
CA ILE A 5 35.42 65.04 -48.21
C ILE A 5 35.00 66.51 -48.10
N ASN A 6 35.61 67.27 -47.17
CA ASN A 6 36.50 68.34 -47.49
C ASN A 6 37.31 68.89 -46.32
N ASN A 7 38.57 69.10 -46.67
CA ASN A 7 39.63 69.85 -46.04
C ASN A 7 39.26 71.32 -45.70
N THR A 8 39.93 71.84 -44.68
CA THR A 8 40.77 73.06 -44.85
C THR A 8 41.65 73.34 -43.62
N GLU A 9 42.87 73.50 -43.96
CA GLU A 9 44.06 74.10 -43.35
C GLU A 9 43.87 75.15 -42.23
N GLY A 10 44.79 75.06 -41.29
CA GLY A 10 45.69 76.16 -41.04
C GLY A 10 45.55 76.90 -39.71
N ARG A 11 46.46 76.65 -38.81
CA ARG A 11 47.40 77.65 -38.23
C ARG A 11 48.06 77.10 -36.94
N ARG A 12 49.36 76.96 -37.04
CA ARG A 12 50.27 76.76 -35.91
C ARG A 12 50.13 77.89 -34.89
N ARG A 13 49.83 77.52 -33.60
CA ARG A 13 50.20 78.38 -32.47
C ARG A 13 51.00 77.53 -31.49
N VAL A 14 52.24 77.89 -31.33
CA VAL A 14 53.19 77.47 -30.35
C VAL A 14 52.65 77.85 -28.96
N SER A 15 52.33 76.89 -28.10
CA SER A 15 52.06 77.16 -26.70
C SER A 15 53.10 76.41 -25.81
N ARG A 16 53.80 77.16 -25.03
CA ARG A 16 54.81 76.80 -24.07
C ARG A 16 54.25 75.74 -23.11
N LYS A 17 54.84 74.50 -23.07
CA LYS A 17 54.64 73.48 -22.04
C LYS A 17 55.19 74.03 -20.71
N LYS A 18 54.26 74.37 -19.77
CA LYS A 18 54.62 74.47 -18.35
C LYS A 18 54.85 73.07 -17.79
N SER A 19 56.08 72.75 -17.42
CA SER A 19 56.41 71.52 -16.69
C SER A 19 55.77 71.55 -15.31
N ARG A 20 54.75 70.71 -15.08
CA ARG A 20 54.22 70.43 -13.73
C ARG A 20 55.25 69.53 -12.99
N LYS A 21 55.99 70.09 -12.03
CA LYS A 21 56.75 69.37 -11.05
C LYS A 21 55.77 68.44 -10.29
N LYS A 22 55.88 67.08 -10.48
CA LYS A 22 55.22 66.09 -9.63
C LYS A 22 55.77 66.27 -8.21
N ARG A 23 55.00 66.85 -7.29
CA ARG A 23 55.33 66.80 -5.85
C ARG A 23 55.27 65.37 -5.40
N GLY A 24 56.38 64.71 -5.20
CA GLY A 24 56.45 63.42 -4.57
C GLY A 24 55.84 63.45 -3.17
N MET A 25 54.99 62.50 -2.89
CA MET A 25 54.34 62.38 -1.59
C MET A 25 55.42 62.20 -0.51
N THR A 26 55.35 63.03 0.55
CA THR A 26 56.32 63.01 1.67
C THR A 26 56.30 61.63 2.34
N ILE A 27 57.47 61.15 2.79
CA ILE A 27 57.67 59.83 3.44
C ILE A 27 56.62 59.57 4.53
N LYS A 28 56.25 60.58 5.33
CA LYS A 28 55.18 60.48 6.33
C LYS A 28 53.81 60.09 5.73
N LYS A 29 53.46 60.68 4.57
CA LYS A 29 52.19 60.34 3.85
C LYS A 29 52.23 58.94 3.26
N LYS A 30 53.38 58.47 2.79
CA LYS A 30 53.53 57.08 2.33
C LYS A 30 53.35 56.08 3.45
N ILE A 31 53.99 56.33 4.61
CA ILE A 31 53.86 55.49 5.82
C ILE A 31 52.42 55.45 6.28
N VAL A 32 51.71 56.57 6.39
CA VAL A 32 50.30 56.60 6.78
C VAL A 32 49.41 55.86 5.79
N MET A 33 49.68 56.00 4.47
CA MET A 33 48.91 55.30 3.45
C MET A 33 49.15 53.79 3.48
N THR A 34 50.43 53.38 3.73
CA THR A 34 50.74 51.96 3.88
C THR A 34 50.15 51.37 5.16
N ALA A 35 50.21 52.10 6.29
CA ALA A 35 49.56 51.69 7.53
C ALA A 35 48.04 51.61 7.35
N GLY A 36 47.42 52.52 6.60
CA GLY A 36 45.98 52.42 6.27
C GLY A 36 45.60 51.19 5.45
N ILE A 37 46.43 50.83 4.47
CA ILE A 37 46.23 49.62 3.66
C ILE A 37 46.33 48.36 4.54
N PHE A 38 47.34 48.33 5.44
CA PHE A 38 47.44 47.18 6.39
C PHE A 38 46.30 47.14 7.37
N ALA A 39 45.81 48.27 7.89
CA ALA A 39 44.62 48.31 8.76
C ALA A 39 43.37 47.81 8.06
N ILE A 40 43.12 48.19 6.79
CA ILE A 40 41.98 47.74 5.97
C ILE A 40 42.15 46.20 5.71
N ALA A 41 43.34 45.73 5.36
CA ALA A 41 43.60 44.31 5.17
C ALA A 41 43.33 43.51 6.46
N PHE A 42 43.76 44.03 7.61
CA PHE A 42 43.55 43.42 8.91
C PHE A 42 42.05 43.36 9.29
N VAL A 43 41.31 44.43 9.04
CA VAL A 43 39.85 44.44 9.22
C VAL A 43 39.18 43.43 8.27
N GLY A 44 39.61 43.36 7.02
CA GLY A 44 39.09 42.37 6.05
C GLY A 44 39.34 40.91 6.51
N ILE A 45 40.53 40.62 6.99
CA ILE A 45 40.89 39.30 7.56
C ILE A 45 40.05 39.02 8.81
N SER A 46 39.90 40.00 9.69
CA SER A 46 39.09 39.85 10.92
C SER A 46 37.62 39.55 10.59
N ILE A 47 37.05 40.25 9.62
CA ILE A 47 35.65 39.97 9.14
C ILE A 47 35.57 38.57 8.53
N ALA A 48 36.57 38.18 7.74
CA ALA A 48 36.62 36.83 7.15
C ALA A 48 36.70 35.74 8.23
N VAL A 49 37.53 35.93 9.25
CA VAL A 49 37.65 35.01 10.40
C VAL A 49 36.33 34.94 11.21
N ILE A 50 35.70 36.09 11.48
CA ILE A 50 34.40 36.16 12.18
C ILE A 50 33.33 35.44 11.36
N ASN A 51 33.27 35.67 10.05
CA ASN A 51 32.31 35.01 9.16
C ASN A 51 32.52 33.48 9.10
N VAL A 52 33.78 33.04 9.12
CA VAL A 52 34.09 31.60 9.20
C VAL A 52 33.75 31.03 10.57
N ALA A 53 34.10 31.76 11.65
CA ALA A 53 33.86 31.30 13.02
C ALA A 53 32.35 31.24 13.40
N LEU A 54 31.58 32.28 13.04
CA LEU A 54 30.16 32.40 13.41
C LEU A 54 29.20 31.87 12.32
N GLY A 55 29.54 31.98 11.03
CA GLY A 55 28.63 31.58 9.95
C GLY A 55 28.88 30.17 9.40
N LYS A 56 30.13 29.77 9.28
CA LYS A 56 30.53 28.45 8.70
C LYS A 56 31.21 27.51 9.70
N GLY A 57 31.42 27.95 10.95
CA GLY A 57 32.17 27.22 11.96
C GLY A 57 31.63 25.83 12.24
N GLU A 58 30.30 25.69 12.36
CA GLU A 58 29.67 24.38 12.51
C GLU A 58 29.85 23.45 11.29
N GLY A 59 29.78 24.01 10.09
CA GLY A 59 30.01 23.26 8.86
C GLY A 59 31.45 22.76 8.71
N TYR A 60 32.42 23.61 9.09
CA TYR A 60 33.83 23.22 9.12
C TYR A 60 34.14 22.27 10.27
N LYS A 61 33.55 22.46 11.43
CA LYS A 61 33.63 21.53 12.56
C LYS A 61 33.09 20.15 12.17
N LYS A 62 31.94 20.07 11.48
CA LYS A 62 31.41 18.80 10.95
C LYS A 62 32.34 18.16 9.93
N LYS A 63 32.96 18.93 9.01
CA LYS A 63 33.94 18.42 8.04
C LYS A 63 35.22 17.96 8.72
N TYR A 64 35.71 18.70 9.71
CA TYR A 64 36.89 18.33 10.46
C TYR A 64 36.67 17.06 11.29
N LEU A 65 35.53 16.97 11.99
CA LEU A 65 35.12 15.77 12.71
C LEU A 65 34.98 14.57 11.79
N ALA A 66 34.38 14.75 10.59
CA ALA A 66 34.27 13.71 9.58
C ALA A 66 35.64 13.20 9.06
N GLN A 67 36.67 14.03 9.05
CA GLN A 67 38.02 13.64 8.68
C GLN A 67 38.80 12.95 9.81
N GLN A 68 38.42 13.20 11.07
CA GLN A 68 39.02 12.57 12.25
C GLN A 68 38.21 11.37 12.78
N THR A 69 37.12 10.98 12.11
CA THR A 69 36.27 9.86 12.53
C THR A 69 37.08 8.56 12.48
N TYR A 70 37.35 7.97 13.61
CA TYR A 70 38.08 6.70 13.70
C TYR A 70 37.18 5.51 13.45
N SER A 71 35.88 5.62 13.79
CA SER A 71 34.84 4.67 13.41
C SER A 71 33.49 5.39 13.30
N SER A 72 32.72 5.02 12.33
CA SER A 72 31.34 5.49 12.17
C SER A 72 30.41 4.28 12.08
N ASN A 73 29.59 4.08 13.08
CA ASN A 73 28.64 2.98 13.12
C ASN A 73 27.22 3.55 12.96
N PRO A 74 26.44 3.08 11.98
CA PRO A 74 25.05 3.48 11.87
C PRO A 74 24.23 2.92 13.04
N ILE A 75 23.37 3.74 13.62
CA ILE A 75 22.33 3.30 14.53
C ILE A 75 21.09 3.09 13.69
N ILE A 76 20.69 1.81 13.52
CA ILE A 76 19.63 1.45 12.60
C ILE A 76 18.28 1.85 13.20
N ALA A 77 17.50 2.63 12.46
CA ALA A 77 16.12 2.95 12.83
C ALA A 77 15.21 1.73 12.65
N LYS A 78 14.28 1.53 13.57
CA LYS A 78 13.24 0.51 13.43
C LYS A 78 12.21 0.98 12.39
N ARG A 79 11.86 0.11 11.43
CA ARG A 79 10.69 0.30 10.58
C ARG A 79 9.43 0.12 11.40
N GLY A 80 8.44 1.02 11.27
CA GLY A 80 7.18 0.98 11.99
C GLY A 80 6.39 -0.32 11.75
N ASP A 81 5.64 -0.74 12.73
CA ASP A 81 4.79 -1.93 12.67
C ASP A 81 3.49 -1.61 11.90
N ILE A 82 2.86 -2.61 11.29
CA ILE A 82 1.53 -2.51 10.69
C ILE A 82 0.57 -3.34 11.53
N LEU A 83 -0.45 -2.68 12.06
CA LEU A 83 -1.40 -3.24 13.02
C LEU A 83 -2.80 -3.28 12.41
N ASP A 84 -3.61 -4.24 12.82
CA ASP A 84 -5.04 -4.23 12.57
C ASP A 84 -5.75 -3.14 13.40
N ARG A 85 -7.04 -2.94 13.20
CA ARG A 85 -7.84 -1.94 13.92
C ARG A 85 -7.88 -2.12 15.45
N ARG A 86 -7.47 -3.27 15.98
CA ARG A 86 -7.45 -3.65 17.40
C ARG A 86 -6.03 -3.77 17.96
N GLY A 87 -5.00 -3.52 17.16
CA GLY A 87 -3.59 -3.58 17.56
C GLY A 87 -2.91 -4.93 17.33
N VAL A 88 -3.56 -5.88 16.64
CA VAL A 88 -2.92 -7.15 16.23
C VAL A 88 -1.96 -6.88 15.08
N ALA A 89 -0.74 -7.41 15.16
CA ALA A 89 0.28 -7.10 14.18
C ALA A 89 0.19 -7.95 12.92
N PHE A 90 0.02 -7.29 11.78
CA PHE A 90 0.24 -7.85 10.46
C PHE A 90 1.73 -7.90 10.10
N ALA A 91 2.48 -6.84 10.46
CA ALA A 91 3.91 -6.75 10.20
C ALA A 91 4.65 -6.14 11.39
N LYS A 92 5.81 -6.72 11.74
CA LYS A 92 6.69 -6.26 12.84
C LYS A 92 8.14 -6.21 12.39
N SER A 93 8.89 -5.27 12.95
CA SER A 93 10.34 -5.22 12.83
C SER A 93 10.97 -5.76 14.11
N VAL A 94 11.59 -6.93 14.03
CA VAL A 94 12.20 -7.63 15.16
C VAL A 94 13.71 -7.48 15.10
N LEU A 95 14.33 -7.04 16.20
CA LEU A 95 15.79 -6.92 16.30
C LEU A 95 16.40 -8.32 16.38
N VAL A 96 17.24 -8.63 15.42
CA VAL A 96 18.02 -9.88 15.36
C VAL A 96 19.48 -9.54 15.12
N TYR A 97 20.36 -10.55 15.30
CA TYR A 97 21.79 -10.35 15.21
C TYR A 97 22.45 -11.31 14.24
N ASN A 98 23.44 -10.81 13.51
CA ASN A 98 24.42 -11.66 12.84
C ASN A 98 25.55 -11.96 13.82
N PHE A 99 25.94 -13.22 13.93
CA PHE A 99 27.17 -13.60 14.60
C PHE A 99 28.34 -13.52 13.61
N VAL A 100 29.27 -12.66 13.93
CA VAL A 100 30.43 -12.33 13.09
C VAL A 100 31.68 -12.83 13.77
N LEU A 101 32.52 -13.57 13.05
CA LEU A 101 33.87 -13.92 13.48
C LEU A 101 34.89 -12.92 12.91
N GLU A 102 35.93 -12.69 13.69
CA GLU A 102 37.07 -11.82 13.36
C GLU A 102 38.34 -12.69 13.26
N PRO A 103 38.59 -13.40 12.12
CA PRO A 103 39.67 -14.36 11.97
C PRO A 103 41.05 -13.80 12.35
N LYS A 104 41.34 -12.55 12.01
CA LYS A 104 42.60 -11.89 12.37
C LYS A 104 42.84 -11.84 13.88
N ILE A 105 41.81 -11.65 14.69
CA ILE A 105 41.90 -11.67 16.14
C ILE A 105 42.02 -13.11 16.64
N ILE A 106 41.22 -14.03 16.07
CA ILE A 106 41.18 -15.45 16.45
C ILE A 106 42.53 -16.13 16.21
N LEU A 107 43.24 -15.78 15.12
CA LEU A 107 44.52 -16.35 14.75
C LEU A 107 45.70 -15.62 15.41
N SER A 108 45.49 -14.54 16.16
CA SER A 108 46.52 -13.83 16.88
C SER A 108 47.16 -14.74 17.95
N LYS A 109 48.51 -14.82 17.89
CA LYS A 109 49.30 -15.65 18.82
C LYS A 109 49.23 -15.20 20.30
N GLU A 110 48.78 -13.95 20.53
CA GLU A 110 48.77 -13.36 21.86
C GLU A 110 47.68 -13.89 22.78
N LYS A 111 46.57 -14.40 22.23
CA LYS A 111 45.35 -14.69 23.03
C LYS A 111 44.93 -16.15 23.07
N ASN A 112 45.52 -17.04 22.26
CA ASN A 112 45.13 -18.45 22.15
C ASN A 112 43.60 -18.70 22.18
N CYS A 113 42.87 -18.00 21.28
CA CYS A 113 41.39 -18.02 21.27
C CYS A 113 40.77 -18.94 20.21
N LYS A 114 41.55 -19.51 19.28
CA LYS A 114 41.01 -20.27 18.14
C LYS A 114 40.10 -21.42 18.58
N GLU A 115 40.63 -22.38 19.33
CA GLU A 115 39.84 -23.57 19.72
C GLU A 115 38.66 -23.22 20.66
N PRO A 116 38.81 -22.37 21.72
CA PRO A 116 37.69 -21.98 22.55
C PRO A 116 36.59 -21.26 21.76
N THR A 117 36.94 -20.33 20.85
CA THR A 117 35.93 -19.58 20.08
C THR A 117 35.16 -20.49 19.12
N ILE A 118 35.86 -21.40 18.42
CA ILE A 118 35.25 -22.39 17.54
C ILE A 118 34.28 -23.29 18.33
N LYS A 119 34.71 -23.77 19.50
CA LYS A 119 33.87 -24.63 20.34
C LYS A 119 32.59 -23.93 20.78
N PHE A 120 32.70 -22.69 21.31
CA PHE A 120 31.52 -21.92 21.74
C PHE A 120 30.61 -21.57 20.59
N ALA A 121 31.16 -21.14 19.44
CA ALA A 121 30.35 -20.83 18.27
C ALA A 121 29.58 -22.07 17.76
N SER A 122 30.22 -23.23 17.75
CA SER A 122 29.59 -24.49 17.34
C SER A 122 28.47 -24.92 18.32
N GLU A 123 28.74 -24.89 19.62
CA GLU A 123 27.80 -25.34 20.66
C GLU A 123 26.55 -24.44 20.76
N TYR A 124 26.70 -23.13 20.60
CA TYR A 124 25.61 -22.17 20.79
C TYR A 124 24.80 -21.89 19.53
N PHE A 125 25.41 -22.01 18.34
CA PHE A 125 24.79 -21.62 17.08
C PHE A 125 24.60 -22.79 16.09
N ASP A 126 24.93 -24.00 16.52
CA ASP A 126 24.80 -25.22 15.71
C ASP A 126 25.49 -25.11 14.36
N VAL A 127 26.73 -24.58 14.36
CA VAL A 127 27.57 -24.48 13.17
C VAL A 127 28.66 -25.54 13.23
N PRO A 128 28.84 -26.36 12.18
CA PRO A 128 29.85 -27.42 12.18
C PRO A 128 31.27 -26.88 12.43
N VAL A 129 32.03 -27.54 13.30
CA VAL A 129 33.39 -27.16 13.67
C VAL A 129 34.30 -27.02 12.45
N ASP A 130 34.19 -27.94 11.47
CA ASP A 130 34.99 -27.93 10.25
C ASP A 130 34.69 -26.74 9.35
N GLU A 131 33.39 -26.29 9.33
CA GLU A 131 33.00 -25.09 8.61
C GLU A 131 33.59 -23.84 9.25
N LEU A 132 33.53 -23.74 10.59
CA LEU A 132 34.14 -22.62 11.32
C LEU A 132 35.65 -22.55 11.09
N LYS A 133 36.34 -23.70 11.13
CA LYS A 133 37.78 -23.78 10.82
C LYS A 133 38.06 -23.28 9.42
N ARG A 134 37.31 -23.77 8.43
CA ARG A 134 37.46 -23.36 7.03
C ARG A 134 37.26 -21.86 6.85
N ILE A 135 36.21 -21.26 7.45
CA ILE A 135 35.96 -19.81 7.36
C ILE A 135 37.14 -19.00 7.93
N ILE A 136 37.64 -19.40 9.11
CA ILE A 136 38.77 -18.71 9.79
C ILE A 136 40.05 -18.84 8.99
N GLU A 137 40.37 -20.04 8.51
CA GLU A 137 41.67 -20.32 7.81
C GLU A 137 41.68 -19.78 6.38
N SER A 138 40.53 -19.73 5.70
CA SER A 138 40.46 -19.17 4.35
C SER A 138 40.50 -17.63 4.33
N ASN A 139 40.28 -16.97 5.48
CA ASN A 139 40.19 -15.51 5.57
C ASN A 139 41.05 -14.95 6.74
N PRO A 140 42.34 -15.26 6.84
CA PRO A 140 43.16 -15.04 8.04
C PRO A 140 43.29 -13.57 8.45
N ASP A 141 43.24 -12.65 7.51
CA ASP A 141 43.36 -11.20 7.74
C ASP A 141 42.00 -10.48 7.89
N SER A 142 40.88 -11.22 7.78
CA SER A 142 39.55 -10.64 7.85
C SER A 142 39.19 -10.28 9.29
N MET A 143 38.49 -9.13 9.43
CA MET A 143 37.87 -8.68 10.67
C MET A 143 36.32 -8.88 10.63
N TYR A 144 35.80 -9.48 9.55
CA TYR A 144 34.35 -9.61 9.37
C TYR A 144 33.99 -10.85 8.53
N GLN A 145 33.51 -11.88 9.18
CA GLN A 145 32.98 -13.09 8.55
C GLN A 145 31.65 -13.47 9.22
N VAL A 146 30.51 -13.28 8.51
CA VAL A 146 29.20 -13.65 9.03
C VAL A 146 29.06 -15.17 9.00
N VAL A 147 28.84 -15.78 10.15
CA VAL A 147 28.74 -17.21 10.33
C VAL A 147 27.30 -17.68 10.56
N LYS A 148 26.56 -16.96 11.38
CA LYS A 148 25.16 -17.24 11.65
C LYS A 148 24.35 -15.96 11.57
N LYS A 149 23.19 -16.02 10.93
CA LYS A 149 22.24 -14.90 10.83
C LYS A 149 21.05 -15.13 11.71
N GLU A 150 20.30 -14.05 11.98
CA GLU A 150 18.99 -14.06 12.62
C GLU A 150 18.98 -14.61 14.06
N ILE A 151 20.08 -14.43 14.79
CA ILE A 151 20.18 -14.80 16.20
C ILE A 151 19.27 -13.88 17.01
N SER A 152 18.46 -14.45 17.88
CA SER A 152 17.60 -13.71 18.80
C SER A 152 18.41 -13.00 19.90
N TYR A 153 17.79 -12.02 20.55
CA TYR A 153 18.37 -11.35 21.71
C TYR A 153 18.71 -12.35 22.83
N ASP A 154 17.81 -13.29 23.10
CA ASP A 154 17.99 -14.29 24.16
C ASP A 154 19.15 -15.26 23.89
N GLU A 155 19.32 -15.70 22.65
CA GLU A 155 20.44 -16.55 22.24
C GLU A 155 21.77 -15.80 22.35
N LYS A 156 21.81 -14.55 21.91
CA LYS A 156 22.96 -13.66 22.07
C LYS A 156 23.35 -13.49 23.54
N GLU A 157 22.40 -13.17 24.40
CA GLU A 157 22.67 -12.96 25.85
C GLU A 157 23.12 -14.25 26.53
N LYS A 158 22.56 -15.40 26.20
CA LYS A 158 23.02 -16.71 26.68
C LYS A 158 24.48 -16.96 26.29
N PHE A 159 24.83 -16.72 25.03
CA PHE A 159 26.21 -16.85 24.54
C PHE A 159 27.14 -15.91 25.29
N ILE A 160 26.82 -14.62 25.42
CA ILE A 160 27.64 -13.63 26.11
C ILE A 160 27.83 -14.00 27.58
N ALA A 161 26.77 -14.43 28.27
CA ALA A 161 26.87 -14.84 29.66
C ALA A 161 27.80 -16.06 29.83
N ALA A 162 27.71 -17.04 28.94
CA ALA A 162 28.57 -18.23 28.96
C ALA A 162 30.05 -17.87 28.67
N VAL A 163 30.30 -17.02 27.70
CA VAL A 163 31.65 -16.52 27.37
C VAL A 163 32.24 -15.75 28.56
N ASN A 164 31.46 -14.85 29.19
CA ASN A 164 31.89 -14.10 30.34
C ASN A 164 32.25 -15.02 31.53
N LYS A 165 31.45 -16.06 31.78
CA LYS A 165 31.73 -17.08 32.79
C LYS A 165 33.02 -17.84 32.49
N PHE A 166 33.20 -18.26 31.24
CA PHE A 166 34.41 -18.98 30.81
C PHE A 166 35.66 -18.12 30.90
N ASN A 167 35.60 -16.89 30.44
CA ASN A 167 36.77 -15.97 30.44
C ASN A 167 37.13 -15.49 31.86
N LYS A 168 36.21 -15.47 32.82
CA LYS A 168 36.41 -15.10 34.23
C LYS A 168 36.83 -16.27 35.11
N ARG A 169 36.93 -17.51 34.61
CA ARG A 169 37.31 -18.67 35.40
C ARG A 169 38.68 -18.53 36.07
N ASP A 170 38.89 -19.14 37.20
CA ASP A 170 40.16 -19.17 37.89
C ASP A 170 41.20 -20.00 37.09
N THR A 171 42.20 -19.32 36.57
CA THR A 171 43.32 -19.93 35.79
C THR A 171 44.57 -20.16 36.62
N SER A 172 44.53 -20.00 37.94
CA SER A 172 45.66 -20.20 38.86
C SER A 172 46.28 -21.60 38.82
N LYS A 173 45.55 -22.57 38.33
CA LYS A 173 45.96 -23.98 38.15
C LYS A 173 46.48 -24.32 36.75
N GLU A 174 46.41 -23.37 35.80
CA GLU A 174 46.93 -23.57 34.44
C GLU A 174 48.46 -23.35 34.42
N LYS A 175 49.19 -24.15 33.62
CA LYS A 175 50.65 -24.05 33.51
C LYS A 175 51.05 -22.63 33.07
N LYS A 176 52.11 -22.10 33.71
CA LYS A 176 52.60 -20.71 33.52
C LYS A 176 52.99 -20.31 32.08
N ASP A 177 53.10 -21.29 31.16
CA ASP A 177 53.62 -21.07 29.78
C ASP A 177 52.57 -21.08 28.67
N THR A 178 51.27 -21.19 29.02
CA THR A 178 50.19 -21.13 27.99
C THR A 178 49.45 -19.80 28.11
N ALA A 179 49.37 -19.05 27.03
CA ALA A 179 48.49 -17.90 26.90
C ALA A 179 47.08 -18.32 27.37
N LYS A 180 46.39 -17.48 28.15
CA LYS A 180 45.06 -17.79 28.66
C LYS A 180 44.11 -18.18 27.51
N ASN A 181 43.64 -19.43 27.52
CA ASN A 181 42.56 -19.84 26.62
C ASN A 181 41.33 -19.00 26.89
N MET A 182 40.92 -18.18 25.95
CA MET A 182 39.74 -17.30 26.07
C MET A 182 38.91 -17.29 24.79
N VAL A 183 37.64 -17.04 24.91
CA VAL A 183 36.77 -16.82 23.77
C VAL A 183 36.84 -15.36 23.37
N ALA A 184 37.31 -15.07 22.15
CA ALA A 184 37.49 -13.73 21.61
C ALA A 184 37.49 -13.73 20.07
N GLY A 185 37.45 -12.56 19.44
CA GLY A 185 37.39 -12.42 17.98
C GLY A 185 36.00 -12.74 17.43
N TYR A 186 35.00 -12.29 18.11
CA TYR A 186 33.61 -12.34 17.66
C TYR A 186 32.92 -11.01 17.93
N ASN A 187 31.87 -10.75 17.14
CA ASN A 187 30.97 -9.60 17.31
C ASN A 187 29.52 -9.99 16.98
N PHE A 188 28.58 -9.20 17.47
CA PHE A 188 27.16 -9.28 17.10
C PHE A 188 26.74 -7.99 16.41
N GLU A 189 26.34 -8.12 15.15
CA GLU A 189 25.81 -7.02 14.36
C GLU A 189 24.30 -7.07 14.37
N GLY A 190 23.67 -6.13 15.07
CA GLY A 190 22.20 -6.05 15.18
C GLY A 190 21.57 -5.40 13.94
N TYR A 191 20.47 -5.95 13.47
CA TYR A 191 19.62 -5.35 12.45
C TYR A 191 18.16 -5.71 12.67
N TYR A 192 17.25 -4.93 12.08
CA TYR A 192 15.82 -5.24 12.14
C TYR A 192 15.43 -6.15 10.98
N LYS A 193 14.83 -7.31 11.33
CA LYS A 193 14.21 -8.22 10.36
C LYS A 193 12.72 -7.93 10.31
N ARG A 194 12.18 -7.71 9.10
CA ARG A 194 10.74 -7.61 8.90
C ARG A 194 10.11 -9.00 8.99
N THR A 195 9.07 -9.14 9.79
CA THR A 195 8.34 -10.40 9.99
C THR A 195 6.84 -10.14 9.90
N TYR A 196 6.12 -11.12 9.38
CA TYR A 196 4.67 -11.08 9.19
C TYR A 196 4.03 -12.24 9.96
N PRO A 197 3.61 -11.99 11.23
CA PRO A 197 3.12 -13.06 12.13
C PRO A 197 1.91 -13.81 11.60
N LEU A 198 1.02 -13.12 10.87
CA LEU A 198 -0.20 -13.69 10.32
C LEU A 198 -0.02 -14.32 8.93
N LYS A 199 1.23 -14.32 8.41
CA LYS A 199 1.66 -14.98 7.17
C LYS A 199 0.83 -14.57 5.95
N THR A 200 -0.26 -15.30 5.67
CA THR A 200 -1.07 -15.14 4.46
C THR A 200 -2.24 -14.18 4.63
N VAL A 201 -2.61 -13.83 5.88
CA VAL A 201 -3.79 -12.99 6.15
C VAL A 201 -3.57 -11.59 5.62
N ALA A 202 -4.47 -11.11 4.77
CA ALA A 202 -4.42 -9.80 4.11
C ALA A 202 -3.13 -9.58 3.28
N SER A 203 -2.54 -10.64 2.73
CA SER A 203 -1.21 -10.56 2.11
C SER A 203 -1.15 -9.56 0.95
N ASP A 204 -2.16 -9.54 0.09
CA ASP A 204 -2.30 -8.62 -1.04
C ASP A 204 -2.71 -7.19 -0.64
N VAL A 205 -3.11 -6.99 0.64
CA VAL A 205 -3.40 -5.68 1.25
C VAL A 205 -2.17 -5.12 1.96
N ILE A 206 -1.50 -5.95 2.76
CA ILE A 206 -0.35 -5.52 3.55
C ILE A 206 0.87 -5.29 2.67
N GLY A 207 1.14 -6.21 1.74
CA GLY A 207 2.37 -6.18 0.94
C GLY A 207 3.60 -6.59 1.74
N PHE A 208 4.77 -6.45 1.15
CA PHE A 208 6.03 -6.91 1.74
C PHE A 208 7.20 -5.98 1.43
N THR A 209 8.27 -6.10 2.24
CA THR A 209 9.55 -5.45 1.97
C THR A 209 10.49 -6.42 1.24
N TYR A 210 11.34 -5.84 0.38
CA TYR A 210 12.45 -6.56 -0.26
C TYR A 210 13.76 -5.84 0.08
N SER A 211 14.82 -6.00 -0.59
CA SER A 211 16.16 -5.41 -0.36
C SER A 211 16.18 -4.18 0.58
N GLY A 212 16.53 -4.38 1.84
CA GLY A 212 16.47 -3.34 2.88
C GLY A 212 15.02 -3.03 3.26
N ASP A 213 14.71 -1.74 3.41
CA ASP A 213 13.36 -1.26 3.74
C ASP A 213 12.57 -0.76 2.52
N ALA A 214 12.92 -1.22 1.31
CA ALA A 214 12.18 -0.91 0.09
C ALA A 214 10.90 -1.74 0.01
N ALA A 215 9.79 -1.11 -0.38
CA ALA A 215 8.51 -1.75 -0.60
C ALA A 215 7.73 -1.01 -1.68
N GLU A 216 6.98 -1.74 -2.49
CA GLU A 216 6.16 -1.19 -3.59
C GLU A 216 4.71 -1.66 -3.52
N TRP A 217 4.45 -2.79 -2.86
CA TRP A 217 3.14 -3.44 -2.81
C TRP A 217 2.41 -3.16 -1.51
N GLY A 218 1.10 -3.08 -1.58
CA GLY A 218 0.24 -2.96 -0.41
C GLY A 218 0.47 -1.70 0.43
N ILE A 219 0.09 -1.77 1.70
CA ILE A 219 0.29 -0.72 2.70
C ILE A 219 1.78 -0.49 2.94
N GLU A 220 2.60 -1.54 2.92
CA GLU A 220 4.06 -1.45 3.01
C GLU A 220 4.63 -0.48 1.96
N GLY A 221 4.14 -0.56 0.71
CA GLY A 221 4.56 0.31 -0.38
C GLY A 221 3.99 1.71 -0.29
N TYR A 222 2.67 1.83 -0.12
CA TYR A 222 1.99 3.13 -0.10
C TYR A 222 2.49 4.05 1.04
N TYR A 223 2.68 3.48 2.23
CA TYR A 223 3.14 4.19 3.41
C TYR A 223 4.64 4.02 3.69
N ASN A 224 5.43 3.57 2.71
CA ASN A 224 6.86 3.28 2.88
C ASN A 224 7.63 4.45 3.53
N SER A 225 7.37 5.68 3.12
CA SER A 225 8.03 6.88 3.68
C SER A 225 7.67 7.18 5.15
N LYS A 226 6.50 6.74 5.61
CA LYS A 226 6.05 6.88 7.00
C LYS A 226 6.57 5.74 7.88
N LEU A 227 6.58 4.52 7.32
CA LEU A 227 7.08 3.32 7.98
C LEU A 227 8.60 3.35 8.16
N ASN A 228 9.35 3.85 7.17
CA ASN A 228 10.79 3.97 7.28
C ASN A 228 11.19 5.03 8.28
N GLY A 229 12.08 4.66 9.19
CA GLY A 229 12.75 5.58 10.09
C GLY A 229 13.90 6.33 9.41
N LYS A 230 14.64 7.07 10.20
CA LYS A 230 15.90 7.70 9.80
C LYS A 230 17.02 7.18 10.71
N ASN A 231 18.01 6.53 10.11
CA ASN A 231 19.15 6.01 10.85
C ASN A 231 19.88 7.13 11.58
N GLY A 232 20.29 6.84 12.80
CA GLY A 232 21.25 7.62 13.54
C GLY A 232 22.68 7.25 13.18
N VAL A 233 23.62 7.91 13.79
CA VAL A 233 25.05 7.63 13.60
C VAL A 233 25.77 7.81 14.93
N ARG A 234 26.55 6.81 15.34
CA ARG A 234 27.53 6.94 16.41
C ARG A 234 28.90 7.05 15.78
N TYR A 235 29.62 8.11 16.08
CA TYR A 235 30.98 8.31 15.64
C TYR A 235 31.87 8.70 16.80
N GLY A 236 33.06 8.13 16.83
CA GLY A 236 34.08 8.41 17.83
C GLY A 236 35.29 9.12 17.20
N TYR A 237 35.88 10.03 17.93
CA TYR A 237 37.14 10.66 17.57
C TYR A 237 38.03 10.78 18.83
N PHE A 238 39.36 10.76 18.62
CA PHE A 238 40.26 11.00 19.71
C PHE A 238 40.44 12.51 19.92
N ASN A 239 40.26 12.97 21.17
CA ASN A 239 40.54 14.35 21.55
C ASN A 239 42.06 14.59 21.64
N SER A 240 42.44 15.83 21.97
CA SER A 240 43.85 16.21 22.11
C SER A 240 44.63 15.41 23.18
N ASN A 241 43.94 14.75 24.09
CA ASN A 241 44.50 13.91 25.16
C ASN A 241 44.52 12.42 24.79
N LEU A 242 44.17 12.05 23.53
CA LEU A 242 44.04 10.67 23.04
C LEU A 242 42.90 9.88 23.75
N GLU A 243 41.94 10.58 24.34
CA GLU A 243 40.73 9.98 24.89
C GLU A 243 39.67 9.89 23.79
N LEU A 244 38.94 8.75 23.72
CA LEU A 244 37.86 8.54 22.77
C LEU A 244 36.64 9.34 23.20
N GLU A 245 36.27 10.35 22.43
CA GLU A 245 35.00 11.06 22.58
C GLU A 245 34.01 10.51 21.57
N GLU A 246 32.87 10.03 22.05
CA GLU A 246 31.79 9.53 21.21
C GLU A 246 30.68 10.57 21.11
N THR A 247 30.19 10.76 19.90
CA THR A 247 29.00 11.57 19.61
C THR A 247 27.96 10.69 18.96
N GLU A 248 26.73 10.77 19.46
CA GLU A 248 25.62 10.00 18.94
C GLU A 248 24.55 10.94 18.38
N ILE A 249 24.12 10.65 17.16
CA ILE A 249 22.88 11.18 16.58
C ILE A 249 21.88 10.04 16.67
N GLU A 250 20.86 10.20 17.49
CA GLU A 250 19.84 9.18 17.72
C GLU A 250 19.10 8.82 16.42
N ALA A 251 18.78 7.54 16.26
CA ALA A 251 17.90 7.08 15.20
C ALA A 251 16.46 7.56 15.49
N LYS A 252 15.74 7.91 14.43
CA LYS A 252 14.31 8.19 14.50
C LYS A 252 13.54 7.04 13.88
N ASN A 253 12.84 6.27 14.69
CA ASN A 253 12.04 5.16 14.23
C ASN A 253 10.90 5.61 13.31
N GLY A 254 10.44 4.72 12.43
CA GLY A 254 9.26 4.93 11.61
C GLY A 254 7.98 4.92 12.45
N LEU A 255 6.90 5.44 11.89
CA LEU A 255 5.59 5.42 12.54
C LEU A 255 4.92 4.07 12.33
N ASN A 256 4.27 3.55 13.36
CA ASN A 256 3.40 2.39 13.25
C ASN A 256 2.09 2.81 12.58
N ILE A 257 1.55 1.94 11.75
CA ILE A 257 0.28 2.14 11.04
C ILE A 257 -0.79 1.28 11.71
N VAL A 258 -1.87 1.89 12.16
CA VAL A 258 -3.10 1.20 12.56
C VAL A 258 -4.05 1.22 11.39
N THR A 259 -4.38 0.03 10.86
CA THR A 259 -5.27 -0.11 9.70
C THR A 259 -6.74 -0.10 10.12
N THR A 260 -7.64 0.01 9.15
CA THR A 260 -9.08 -0.19 9.34
C THR A 260 -9.47 -1.66 9.25
N ILE A 261 -8.58 -2.52 8.71
CA ILE A 261 -8.79 -3.97 8.57
C ILE A 261 -8.92 -4.62 9.95
N ASP A 262 -9.89 -5.51 10.08
CA ASP A 262 -10.02 -6.42 11.22
C ASP A 262 -9.43 -7.77 10.86
N SER A 263 -8.37 -8.19 11.53
CA SER A 263 -7.61 -9.39 11.18
C SER A 263 -8.41 -10.69 11.30
N ASP A 264 -9.34 -10.78 12.28
CA ASP A 264 -10.18 -11.96 12.43
C ASP A 264 -11.28 -12.00 11.37
N ALA A 265 -11.91 -10.85 11.08
CA ALA A 265 -12.89 -10.72 10.01
C ALA A 265 -12.27 -11.03 8.63
N GLN A 266 -11.06 -10.53 8.37
CA GLN A 266 -10.29 -10.81 7.16
C GLN A 266 -10.01 -12.30 7.03
N LYS A 267 -9.47 -12.92 8.07
CA LYS A 267 -9.16 -14.35 8.11
C LYS A 267 -10.39 -15.22 7.85
N LEU A 268 -11.51 -14.92 8.52
CA LEU A 268 -12.76 -15.66 8.30
C LEU A 268 -13.25 -15.53 6.87
N THR A 269 -13.10 -14.34 6.26
CA THR A 269 -13.50 -14.11 4.86
C THR A 269 -12.60 -14.87 3.90
N GLU A 270 -11.29 -14.88 4.13
CA GLU A 270 -10.34 -15.68 3.35
C GLU A 270 -10.61 -17.18 3.48
N ASP A 271 -11.01 -17.66 4.66
CA ASP A 271 -11.41 -19.05 4.86
C ASP A 271 -12.70 -19.40 4.10
N ILE A 272 -13.67 -18.49 4.02
CA ILE A 272 -14.86 -18.64 3.17
C ILE A 272 -14.46 -18.77 1.70
N ILE A 273 -13.59 -17.88 1.21
CA ILE A 273 -13.06 -17.95 -0.16
C ILE A 273 -12.31 -19.26 -0.39
N ALA A 274 -11.44 -19.66 0.52
CA ALA A 274 -10.65 -20.90 0.40
C ALA A 274 -11.54 -22.15 0.38
N ASN A 275 -12.61 -22.18 1.15
CA ASN A 275 -13.57 -23.28 1.14
C ASN A 275 -14.32 -23.34 -0.20
N TYR A 276 -14.74 -22.20 -0.72
CA TYR A 276 -15.36 -22.12 -2.04
C TYR A 276 -14.39 -22.59 -3.14
N GLN A 277 -13.13 -22.14 -3.09
CA GLN A 277 -12.10 -22.55 -4.06
C GLN A 277 -11.82 -24.07 -4.03
N LYS A 278 -11.95 -24.71 -2.88
CA LYS A 278 -11.79 -26.18 -2.75
C LYS A 278 -13.00 -26.96 -3.26
N SER A 279 -14.21 -26.41 -3.13
CA SER A 279 -15.46 -27.09 -3.53
C SER A 279 -15.76 -26.95 -5.02
N GLU A 280 -15.88 -25.74 -5.49
CA GLU A 280 -16.24 -25.39 -6.88
C GLU A 280 -15.10 -24.67 -7.57
N GLY A 281 -14.59 -23.61 -6.95
CA GLY A 281 -13.52 -22.77 -7.44
C GLY A 281 -13.96 -21.75 -8.49
N ALA A 282 -13.08 -20.78 -8.71
CA ALA A 282 -13.22 -19.75 -9.76
C ALA A 282 -11.85 -19.21 -10.14
N GLN A 283 -11.76 -18.52 -11.27
CA GLN A 283 -10.53 -17.83 -11.67
C GLN A 283 -10.13 -16.76 -10.66
N ASN A 284 -11.06 -15.87 -10.30
CA ASN A 284 -10.87 -14.90 -9.23
C ASN A 284 -12.11 -14.84 -8.34
N VAL A 285 -11.86 -14.60 -7.05
CA VAL A 285 -12.90 -14.28 -6.06
C VAL A 285 -12.42 -13.08 -5.27
N GLY A 286 -13.28 -12.07 -5.15
CA GLY A 286 -13.01 -10.89 -4.32
C GLY A 286 -14.16 -10.61 -3.36
N ILE A 287 -13.86 -10.18 -2.15
CA ILE A 287 -14.84 -9.77 -1.14
C ILE A 287 -14.35 -8.50 -0.44
N ILE A 288 -15.22 -7.49 -0.44
CA ILE A 288 -15.02 -6.24 0.32
C ILE A 288 -16.12 -6.13 1.38
N VAL A 289 -15.73 -5.80 2.61
CA VAL A 289 -16.65 -5.33 3.66
C VAL A 289 -16.24 -3.93 4.07
N MET A 290 -17.13 -2.95 3.87
CA MET A 290 -16.84 -1.52 4.02
C MET A 290 -17.91 -0.83 4.89
N ASN A 291 -17.47 0.09 5.75
CA ASN A 291 -18.39 0.96 6.49
C ASN A 291 -18.92 2.07 5.56
N PRO A 292 -20.21 2.10 5.25
CA PRO A 292 -20.76 3.11 4.36
C PRO A 292 -20.78 4.52 4.96
N ASN A 293 -20.62 4.66 6.29
CA ASN A 293 -20.81 5.92 7.00
C ASN A 293 -19.51 6.70 7.24
N ASN A 294 -18.36 6.08 6.96
CA ASN A 294 -17.06 6.75 7.13
C ASN A 294 -16.00 6.37 6.08
N GLY A 295 -16.23 5.31 5.28
CA GLY A 295 -15.29 4.87 4.24
C GLY A 295 -14.23 3.88 4.71
N GLU A 296 -14.22 3.43 5.97
CA GLU A 296 -13.32 2.40 6.47
C GLU A 296 -13.56 1.06 5.79
N ILE A 297 -12.50 0.40 5.37
CA ILE A 297 -12.54 -0.96 4.83
C ILE A 297 -12.19 -1.93 5.94
N TYR A 298 -13.14 -2.78 6.33
CA TYR A 298 -12.96 -3.78 7.37
C TYR A 298 -12.33 -5.07 6.86
N VAL A 299 -12.64 -5.42 5.61
CA VAL A 299 -12.16 -6.60 4.91
C VAL A 299 -11.94 -6.25 3.44
N MET A 300 -10.81 -6.67 2.90
CA MET A 300 -10.53 -6.64 1.46
C MET A 300 -9.75 -7.93 1.13
N ALA A 301 -10.48 -8.96 0.69
CA ALA A 301 -9.97 -10.32 0.54
C ALA A 301 -10.09 -10.80 -0.90
N SER A 302 -9.10 -11.59 -1.35
CA SER A 302 -9.13 -12.28 -2.62
C SER A 302 -8.66 -13.75 -2.50
N ASN A 303 -8.79 -14.53 -3.57
CA ASN A 303 -8.28 -15.91 -3.61
C ASN A 303 -6.78 -16.01 -3.94
N LYS A 304 -6.06 -14.87 -3.98
CA LYS A 304 -4.63 -14.81 -4.32
C LYS A 304 -3.76 -14.50 -3.09
N GLY A 305 -3.88 -15.33 -2.05
CA GLY A 305 -3.05 -15.17 -0.85
C GLY A 305 -1.67 -15.83 -0.98
N TYR A 306 -0.63 -15.22 -0.42
CA TYR A 306 0.75 -15.74 -0.37
C TYR A 306 1.38 -15.49 1.00
N ASP A 307 2.42 -16.27 1.36
CA ASP A 307 3.13 -16.03 2.63
C ASP A 307 4.02 -14.78 2.52
N LEU A 308 3.67 -13.74 3.27
CA LEU A 308 4.41 -12.48 3.32
C LEU A 308 5.88 -12.64 3.78
N ASN A 309 6.21 -13.71 4.49
CA ASN A 309 7.59 -14.04 4.86
C ASN A 309 8.36 -14.73 3.72
N ASN A 310 7.64 -15.27 2.70
CA ASN A 310 8.22 -15.87 1.50
C ASN A 310 7.43 -15.45 0.24
N PRO A 311 7.38 -14.16 -0.11
CA PRO A 311 6.45 -13.63 -1.11
C PRO A 311 6.75 -14.08 -2.54
N ARG A 312 7.87 -14.76 -2.78
CA ARG A 312 8.30 -15.26 -4.10
C ARG A 312 8.02 -16.74 -4.30
N ASP A 313 7.34 -17.39 -3.36
CA ASP A 313 6.96 -18.79 -3.45
C ASP A 313 5.77 -18.97 -4.40
N LEU A 314 6.01 -19.65 -5.52
CA LEU A 314 5.00 -20.01 -6.52
C LEU A 314 4.36 -21.37 -6.28
N THR A 315 4.87 -22.15 -5.31
CA THR A 315 4.41 -23.54 -5.05
C THR A 315 2.92 -23.67 -4.66
N PRO A 316 2.27 -22.65 -4.04
CA PRO A 316 0.82 -22.70 -3.80
C PRO A 316 -0.02 -22.68 -5.08
N TYR A 317 0.54 -22.23 -6.22
CA TYR A 317 -0.18 -22.01 -7.48
C TYR A 317 0.26 -22.94 -8.61
N PHE A 318 1.51 -23.39 -8.60
CA PHE A 318 2.13 -24.16 -9.67
C PHE A 318 2.87 -25.38 -9.11
N LYS A 319 2.89 -26.46 -9.88
CA LYS A 319 3.74 -27.63 -9.55
C LYS A 319 5.21 -27.26 -9.72
N GLN A 320 6.08 -27.89 -8.92
CA GLN A 320 7.52 -27.61 -8.97
C GLN A 320 8.10 -27.77 -10.40
N SER A 321 7.66 -28.80 -11.13
CA SER A 321 8.08 -29.02 -12.51
C SER A 321 7.69 -27.90 -13.48
N GLU A 322 6.58 -27.20 -13.21
CA GLU A 322 6.15 -26.05 -14.01
C GLU A 322 7.01 -24.83 -13.68
N ILE A 323 7.29 -24.60 -12.38
CA ILE A 323 8.14 -23.52 -11.89
C ILE A 323 9.56 -23.65 -12.43
N ASP A 324 10.11 -24.87 -12.44
CA ASP A 324 11.46 -25.14 -12.91
C ASP A 324 11.63 -24.85 -14.42
N ASN A 325 10.54 -25.00 -15.18
CA ASN A 325 10.51 -24.72 -16.63
C ASN A 325 10.14 -23.27 -16.98
N MET A 326 9.74 -22.44 -16.01
CA MET A 326 9.43 -21.03 -16.25
C MET A 326 10.71 -20.21 -16.40
N SER A 327 10.74 -19.31 -17.38
CA SER A 327 11.76 -18.24 -17.43
C SER A 327 11.60 -17.27 -16.26
N ASP A 328 12.67 -16.54 -15.93
CA ASP A 328 12.64 -15.54 -14.84
C ASP A 328 11.58 -14.45 -15.12
N ASP A 329 11.44 -14.01 -16.38
CA ASP A 329 10.42 -13.05 -16.78
C ASP A 329 9.00 -13.60 -16.53
N LYS A 330 8.77 -14.89 -16.86
CA LYS A 330 7.48 -15.54 -16.64
C LYS A 330 7.17 -15.68 -15.14
N LYS A 331 8.18 -16.08 -14.35
CA LYS A 331 8.03 -16.12 -12.87
C LYS A 331 7.66 -14.74 -12.30
N LEU A 332 8.30 -13.68 -12.78
CA LEU A 332 8.02 -12.32 -12.33
C LEU A 332 6.62 -11.86 -12.76
N GLU A 333 6.17 -12.23 -13.95
CA GLU A 333 4.81 -11.95 -14.44
C GLU A 333 3.76 -12.60 -13.52
N GLU A 334 3.91 -13.90 -13.22
CA GLU A 334 3.01 -14.65 -12.35
C GLU A 334 3.01 -14.09 -10.91
N LEU A 335 4.19 -13.83 -10.36
CA LEU A 335 4.33 -13.18 -9.04
C LEU A 335 3.64 -11.82 -9.01
N SER A 336 3.85 -10.99 -10.04
CA SER A 336 3.20 -9.68 -10.14
C SER A 336 1.67 -9.79 -10.19
N GLY A 337 1.14 -10.85 -10.83
CA GLY A 337 -0.28 -11.17 -10.84
C GLY A 337 -0.83 -11.60 -9.48
N ILE A 338 0.01 -12.28 -8.66
CA ILE A 338 -0.35 -12.72 -7.31
C ILE A 338 -0.29 -11.55 -6.30
N TRP A 339 0.70 -10.66 -6.43
CA TRP A 339 0.89 -9.53 -5.52
C TRP A 339 -0.14 -8.40 -5.72
N LYS A 340 -0.81 -8.35 -6.88
CA LYS A 340 -1.88 -7.37 -7.14
C LYS A 340 -3.13 -7.69 -6.35
N ASN A 341 -3.73 -6.66 -5.76
CA ASN A 341 -5.04 -6.82 -5.12
C ASN A 341 -6.16 -6.76 -6.16
N TYR A 342 -6.91 -7.86 -6.29
CA TYR A 342 -8.01 -8.00 -7.24
C TYR A 342 -9.09 -6.93 -7.07
N CYS A 343 -9.38 -6.53 -5.83
CA CYS A 343 -10.46 -5.60 -5.54
C CYS A 343 -10.23 -4.17 -6.05
N THR A 344 -8.95 -3.80 -6.30
CA THR A 344 -8.57 -2.45 -6.73
C THR A 344 -7.97 -2.38 -8.14
N SER A 345 -7.37 -3.48 -8.62
CA SER A 345 -6.62 -3.50 -9.87
C SER A 345 -7.40 -4.04 -11.07
N ASP A 346 -8.31 -4.99 -10.83
CA ASP A 346 -9.01 -5.69 -11.90
C ASP A 346 -10.35 -5.01 -12.22
N ILE A 347 -10.64 -4.91 -13.51
CA ILE A 347 -11.87 -4.31 -14.01
C ILE A 347 -12.77 -5.35 -14.65
N TYR A 348 -14.05 -5.20 -14.44
CA TYR A 348 -15.08 -6.09 -14.99
C TYR A 348 -16.39 -5.31 -15.20
N GLU A 349 -17.30 -5.85 -16.02
CA GLU A 349 -18.64 -5.28 -16.15
C GLU A 349 -19.50 -5.67 -14.95
N PRO A 350 -20.10 -4.70 -14.21
CA PRO A 350 -20.84 -4.98 -12.98
C PRO A 350 -22.17 -5.70 -13.20
N GLY A 351 -22.71 -5.64 -14.42
CA GLY A 351 -24.02 -6.19 -14.72
C GLY A 351 -25.12 -5.60 -13.83
N SER A 352 -26.07 -6.43 -13.42
CA SER A 352 -27.26 -5.98 -12.68
C SER A 352 -27.01 -5.36 -11.31
N THR A 353 -25.79 -5.45 -10.75
CA THR A 353 -25.42 -4.68 -9.53
C THR A 353 -25.35 -3.18 -9.80
N PHE A 354 -25.33 -2.76 -11.07
CA PHE A 354 -25.37 -1.37 -11.48
C PHE A 354 -26.78 -0.75 -11.46
N LYS A 355 -27.85 -1.55 -11.49
CA LYS A 355 -29.25 -1.06 -11.57
C LYS A 355 -29.66 -0.11 -10.44
N PRO A 356 -29.27 -0.30 -9.16
CA PRO A 356 -29.52 0.67 -8.11
C PRO A 356 -29.01 2.09 -8.43
N PHE A 357 -27.85 2.20 -9.12
CA PHE A 357 -27.28 3.48 -9.53
C PHE A 357 -28.14 4.16 -10.60
N THR A 358 -28.64 3.40 -11.57
CA THR A 358 -29.52 3.89 -12.62
C THR A 358 -30.85 4.39 -12.05
N VAL A 359 -31.47 3.59 -11.16
CA VAL A 359 -32.72 3.97 -10.49
C VAL A 359 -32.52 5.22 -9.64
N ALA A 360 -31.41 5.28 -8.89
CA ALA A 360 -31.05 6.45 -8.09
C ALA A 360 -30.95 7.74 -8.94
N ALA A 361 -30.24 7.68 -10.06
CA ALA A 361 -30.10 8.82 -10.97
C ALA A 361 -31.45 9.28 -11.53
N CYS A 362 -32.32 8.35 -11.92
CA CYS A 362 -33.62 8.67 -12.47
C CYS A 362 -34.59 9.29 -11.43
N LEU A 363 -34.56 8.81 -10.20
CA LEU A 363 -35.34 9.38 -9.09
C LEU A 363 -34.84 10.79 -8.72
N GLU A 364 -33.56 10.99 -8.60
CA GLU A 364 -32.95 12.30 -8.27
C GLU A 364 -33.24 13.37 -9.34
N LYS A 365 -33.37 12.95 -10.60
CA LYS A 365 -33.73 13.87 -11.71
C LYS A 365 -35.26 14.02 -11.86
N ASN A 366 -36.05 13.35 -11.02
CA ASN A 366 -37.49 13.37 -11.08
C ASN A 366 -38.07 13.00 -12.47
N VAL A 367 -37.32 12.18 -13.26
CA VAL A 367 -37.84 11.65 -14.54
C VAL A 367 -38.73 10.43 -14.35
N ILE A 368 -38.67 9.86 -13.15
CA ILE A 368 -39.58 8.82 -12.65
C ILE A 368 -39.90 9.09 -11.17
N LYS A 369 -40.96 8.43 -10.67
CA LYS A 369 -41.38 8.45 -9.28
C LYS A 369 -41.34 7.04 -8.69
N SER A 370 -41.27 6.94 -7.37
CA SER A 370 -41.22 5.66 -6.64
C SER A 370 -42.43 4.76 -6.88
N GLU A 371 -43.61 5.36 -7.11
CA GLU A 371 -44.88 4.71 -7.38
C GLU A 371 -45.13 4.34 -8.85
N ASP A 372 -44.23 4.70 -9.76
CA ASP A 372 -44.40 4.43 -11.19
C ASP A 372 -44.40 2.92 -11.48
N LYS A 373 -45.21 2.55 -12.48
CA LYS A 373 -45.25 1.19 -13.03
C LYS A 373 -44.83 1.19 -14.49
N PHE A 374 -44.24 0.08 -14.89
CA PHE A 374 -43.66 -0.11 -16.23
C PHE A 374 -44.15 -1.44 -16.79
N TYR A 375 -44.34 -1.48 -18.11
CA TYR A 375 -44.65 -2.72 -18.78
C TYR A 375 -43.39 -3.30 -19.42
N CYS A 376 -43.12 -4.57 -19.11
CA CYS A 376 -42.02 -5.32 -19.68
C CYS A 376 -42.55 -6.46 -20.55
N ASP A 377 -42.31 -6.40 -21.84
CA ASP A 377 -42.64 -7.46 -22.82
C ASP A 377 -41.48 -8.40 -23.12
N GLY A 378 -40.33 -8.21 -22.44
CA GLY A 378 -39.18 -9.09 -22.55
C GLY A 378 -38.02 -8.53 -23.40
N PHE A 379 -38.16 -7.35 -24.03
CA PHE A 379 -37.12 -6.71 -24.81
C PHE A 379 -37.42 -5.21 -25.03
N GLU A 380 -36.41 -4.49 -25.45
CA GLU A 380 -36.55 -3.13 -26.02
C GLU A 380 -35.88 -3.09 -27.41
N GLU A 381 -36.54 -2.45 -28.37
CA GLU A 381 -35.95 -2.15 -29.66
C GLU A 381 -35.19 -0.81 -29.58
N VAL A 382 -33.87 -0.88 -29.76
CA VAL A 382 -32.99 0.28 -29.66
C VAL A 382 -32.20 0.38 -30.97
N MET A 383 -32.56 1.33 -31.79
CA MET A 383 -32.05 1.47 -33.17
C MET A 383 -32.30 0.18 -33.99
N ASP A 384 -31.24 -0.47 -34.43
CA ASP A 384 -31.26 -1.72 -35.25
C ASP A 384 -31.14 -2.99 -34.40
N ARG A 385 -31.17 -2.86 -33.07
CA ARG A 385 -30.92 -3.97 -32.14
C ARG A 385 -32.10 -4.23 -31.23
N ARG A 386 -32.38 -5.52 -31.03
CA ARG A 386 -33.32 -5.99 -30.02
C ARG A 386 -32.53 -6.41 -28.77
N ILE A 387 -32.60 -5.61 -27.70
CA ILE A 387 -31.95 -5.88 -26.42
C ILE A 387 -32.95 -6.56 -25.49
N ARG A 388 -32.60 -7.76 -25.01
CA ARG A 388 -33.54 -8.64 -24.30
C ARG A 388 -33.46 -8.48 -22.79
N CYS A 389 -34.62 -8.61 -22.16
CA CYS A 389 -34.71 -8.80 -20.72
C CYS A 389 -34.24 -10.19 -20.29
N VAL A 390 -33.92 -10.36 -18.99
CA VAL A 390 -33.59 -11.68 -18.41
C VAL A 390 -34.77 -12.64 -18.53
N LYS A 391 -36.01 -12.17 -18.34
CA LYS A 391 -37.25 -12.92 -18.58
C LYS A 391 -37.71 -12.64 -20.02
N ARG A 392 -37.53 -13.61 -20.90
CA ARG A 392 -37.78 -13.47 -22.35
C ARG A 392 -39.21 -13.20 -22.71
N ASP A 393 -40.15 -13.75 -21.93
CA ASP A 393 -41.61 -13.59 -22.11
C ASP A 393 -42.14 -12.33 -21.43
N GLY A 394 -41.25 -11.50 -20.90
CA GLY A 394 -41.60 -10.28 -20.18
C GLY A 394 -42.05 -10.52 -18.73
N HIS A 395 -41.99 -9.45 -17.95
CA HIS A 395 -42.47 -9.44 -16.56
C HIS A 395 -43.93 -8.95 -16.46
N GLY A 396 -44.49 -8.41 -17.55
CA GLY A 396 -45.77 -7.74 -17.56
C GLY A 396 -45.71 -6.37 -16.88
N MET A 397 -46.79 -5.97 -16.24
CA MET A 397 -46.85 -4.69 -15.51
C MET A 397 -46.21 -4.85 -14.13
N ILE A 398 -45.12 -4.16 -13.88
CA ILE A 398 -44.36 -4.20 -12.62
C ILE A 398 -44.06 -2.78 -12.11
N SER A 399 -43.99 -2.63 -10.80
CA SER A 399 -43.56 -1.39 -10.14
C SER A 399 -42.07 -1.18 -10.30
N LEU A 400 -41.60 0.03 -10.00
CA LEU A 400 -40.15 0.36 -9.97
C LEU A 400 -39.38 -0.52 -8.95
N SER A 401 -39.98 -0.81 -7.78
CA SER A 401 -39.41 -1.73 -6.79
C SER A 401 -39.27 -3.15 -7.35
N GLU A 402 -40.39 -3.70 -7.91
CA GLU A 402 -40.37 -5.04 -8.51
C GLU A 402 -39.37 -5.16 -9.67
N SER A 403 -39.08 -4.06 -10.38
CA SER A 403 -38.06 -4.06 -11.44
C SER A 403 -36.64 -4.31 -10.90
N LEU A 404 -36.35 -3.87 -9.67
CA LEU A 404 -35.10 -4.20 -8.97
C LEU A 404 -35.17 -5.64 -8.41
N GLU A 405 -36.27 -6.04 -7.80
CA GLU A 405 -36.48 -7.38 -7.21
C GLU A 405 -36.29 -8.49 -8.24
N GLN A 406 -36.88 -8.33 -9.42
CA GLN A 406 -36.85 -9.29 -10.53
C GLN A 406 -35.71 -9.01 -11.52
N SER A 407 -34.90 -7.99 -11.25
CA SER A 407 -33.74 -7.63 -12.10
C SER A 407 -34.11 -7.34 -13.57
N CYS A 408 -35.19 -6.60 -13.82
CA CYS A 408 -35.70 -6.30 -15.14
C CYS A 408 -34.73 -5.37 -15.94
N ASN A 409 -34.21 -5.82 -17.08
CA ASN A 409 -33.38 -4.98 -17.97
C ASN A 409 -34.22 -3.99 -18.75
N ASP A 410 -35.38 -4.42 -19.16
CA ASP A 410 -36.30 -3.64 -19.99
C ASP A 410 -36.69 -2.33 -19.28
N VAL A 411 -37.17 -2.41 -18.03
CA VAL A 411 -37.47 -1.20 -17.24
C VAL A 411 -36.23 -0.28 -17.10
N MET A 412 -35.04 -0.83 -16.95
CA MET A 412 -33.82 -0.01 -16.87
C MET A 412 -33.59 0.77 -18.17
N MET A 413 -33.83 0.15 -19.34
CA MET A 413 -33.72 0.82 -20.63
C MET A 413 -34.79 1.89 -20.82
N GLN A 414 -36.02 1.63 -20.38
CA GLN A 414 -37.12 2.62 -20.42
C GLN A 414 -36.79 3.86 -19.57
N ILE A 415 -36.31 3.68 -18.33
CA ILE A 415 -36.06 4.80 -17.41
C ILE A 415 -34.80 5.58 -17.79
N VAL A 416 -33.74 4.92 -18.28
CA VAL A 416 -32.51 5.63 -18.68
C VAL A 416 -32.75 6.47 -19.94
N ARG A 417 -33.63 6.04 -20.84
CA ARG A 417 -34.04 6.83 -22.01
C ARG A 417 -34.71 8.13 -21.59
N LYS A 418 -35.54 8.11 -20.52
CA LYS A 418 -36.14 9.33 -19.94
C LYS A 418 -35.08 10.22 -19.28
N LEU A 419 -34.05 9.63 -18.63
CA LEU A 419 -32.94 10.36 -18.01
C LEU A 419 -32.07 11.07 -19.05
N GLY A 420 -31.78 10.38 -20.15
CA GLY A 420 -30.93 10.86 -21.22
C GLY A 420 -29.43 10.74 -20.90
N LYS A 421 -28.62 10.79 -21.96
CA LYS A 421 -27.17 10.51 -21.91
C LYS A 421 -26.38 11.50 -21.04
N LYS A 422 -26.74 12.78 -21.05
CA LYS A 422 -26.06 13.83 -20.29
C LYS A 422 -26.14 13.59 -18.78
N ASP A 423 -27.35 13.42 -18.28
CA ASP A 423 -27.56 13.20 -16.85
C ASP A 423 -27.07 11.81 -16.43
N PHE A 424 -27.18 10.79 -17.29
CA PHE A 424 -26.63 9.47 -17.01
C PHE A 424 -25.10 9.51 -16.85
N ALA A 425 -24.37 10.11 -17.78
CA ALA A 425 -22.91 10.28 -17.69
C ALA A 425 -22.50 11.05 -16.41
N ARG A 426 -23.22 12.15 -16.10
CA ARG A 426 -23.00 12.92 -14.88
C ARG A 426 -23.20 12.10 -13.61
N TYR A 427 -24.23 11.26 -13.54
CA TYR A 427 -24.47 10.43 -12.35
C TYR A 427 -23.46 9.28 -12.25
N GLN A 428 -22.97 8.71 -13.36
CA GLN A 428 -21.85 7.78 -13.31
C GLN A 428 -20.63 8.42 -12.62
N GLU A 429 -20.25 9.63 -13.04
CA GLU A 429 -19.16 10.38 -12.41
C GLU A 429 -19.47 10.70 -10.93
N LEU A 430 -20.71 11.10 -10.63
CA LEU A 430 -21.13 11.41 -9.27
C LEU A 430 -21.00 10.21 -8.33
N PHE A 431 -21.27 9.00 -8.82
CA PHE A 431 -21.05 7.76 -8.08
C PHE A 431 -19.62 7.24 -8.11
N GLY A 432 -18.68 7.96 -8.75
CA GLY A 432 -17.26 7.59 -8.82
C GLY A 432 -16.92 6.54 -9.88
N ILE A 433 -17.84 6.21 -10.77
CA ILE A 433 -17.63 5.24 -11.85
C ILE A 433 -16.69 5.85 -12.90
N GLY A 434 -15.69 5.08 -13.35
CA GLY A 434 -14.68 5.51 -14.31
C GLY A 434 -13.60 6.44 -13.75
N SER A 435 -13.53 6.61 -12.42
CA SER A 435 -12.53 7.44 -11.74
C SER A 435 -11.91 6.68 -10.57
N ARG A 436 -10.65 6.99 -10.24
CA ARG A 436 -10.06 6.45 -9.01
C ARG A 436 -10.82 6.94 -7.79
N THR A 437 -11.06 6.07 -6.83
CA THR A 437 -11.68 6.44 -5.55
C THR A 437 -10.75 7.25 -4.67
N GLY A 438 -9.44 7.15 -4.94
CA GLY A 438 -8.38 7.77 -4.17
C GLY A 438 -8.10 7.03 -2.86
N ILE A 439 -8.44 5.75 -2.80
CA ILE A 439 -8.03 4.87 -1.69
C ILE A 439 -6.52 5.01 -1.42
N ASP A 440 -6.12 4.95 -0.17
CA ASP A 440 -4.73 5.00 0.29
C ASP A 440 -4.00 3.67 0.04
N PHE A 441 -3.98 3.26 -1.24
CA PHE A 441 -3.46 1.98 -1.71
C PHE A 441 -2.83 2.11 -3.11
N PRO A 442 -1.72 1.40 -3.41
CA PRO A 442 -1.09 1.46 -4.72
C PRO A 442 -1.86 0.63 -5.76
N GLY A 443 -1.69 0.97 -7.03
CA GLY A 443 -2.18 0.16 -8.16
C GLY A 443 -3.68 0.25 -8.43
N GLU A 444 -4.40 1.24 -7.89
CA GLU A 444 -5.82 1.45 -8.19
C GLU A 444 -6.04 1.79 -9.68
N THR A 445 -6.92 1.04 -10.33
CA THR A 445 -7.32 1.22 -11.73
C THR A 445 -8.59 2.07 -11.84
N THR A 446 -8.74 2.84 -12.91
CA THR A 446 -9.89 3.75 -13.10
C THR A 446 -11.17 3.09 -13.59
N GLY A 447 -11.09 1.88 -14.19
CA GLY A 447 -12.21 1.34 -14.95
C GLY A 447 -12.48 2.11 -16.24
N LEU A 448 -13.64 1.86 -16.86
CA LEU A 448 -14.09 2.52 -18.09
C LEU A 448 -15.57 2.91 -17.94
N ALA A 449 -15.86 4.20 -18.10
CA ALA A 449 -17.20 4.73 -18.24
C ALA A 449 -17.30 5.55 -19.52
N TYR A 450 -18.43 5.46 -20.22
CA TYR A 450 -18.65 6.26 -21.41
C TYR A 450 -18.84 7.74 -21.06
N LYS A 451 -18.18 8.62 -21.78
CA LYS A 451 -18.48 10.06 -21.77
C LYS A 451 -19.81 10.33 -22.51
N GLU A 452 -20.40 11.50 -22.26
CA GLU A 452 -21.69 11.87 -22.88
C GLU A 452 -21.68 11.71 -24.41
N GLU A 453 -20.58 12.10 -25.06
CA GLU A 453 -20.45 12.04 -26.53
C GLU A 453 -20.39 10.62 -27.06
N GLN A 454 -19.93 9.68 -26.25
CA GLN A 454 -19.79 8.25 -26.61
C GLN A 454 -21.08 7.45 -26.39
N LEU A 455 -22.00 7.98 -25.57
CA LEU A 455 -23.28 7.33 -25.27
C LEU A 455 -24.26 7.52 -26.44
N ASN A 456 -24.23 6.61 -27.41
CA ASN A 456 -25.34 6.47 -28.35
C ASN A 456 -26.51 5.72 -27.69
N PRO A 457 -27.68 5.60 -28.34
CA PRO A 457 -28.85 4.94 -27.73
C PRO A 457 -28.61 3.49 -27.26
N VAL A 458 -27.74 2.72 -27.94
CA VAL A 458 -27.44 1.34 -27.58
C VAL A 458 -26.54 1.28 -26.35
N GLU A 459 -25.44 2.07 -26.33
CA GLU A 459 -24.56 2.15 -25.15
C GLU A 459 -25.30 2.71 -23.93
N LEU A 460 -26.17 3.69 -24.11
CA LEU A 460 -26.98 4.22 -23.01
C LEU A 460 -27.91 3.13 -22.43
N ALA A 461 -28.58 2.38 -23.31
CA ALA A 461 -29.48 1.30 -22.92
C ALA A 461 -28.72 0.19 -22.16
N THR A 462 -27.61 -0.31 -22.72
CA THR A 462 -26.84 -1.41 -22.11
C THR A 462 -26.14 -0.99 -20.83
N SER A 463 -25.62 0.22 -20.76
CA SER A 463 -24.97 0.76 -19.55
C SER A 463 -25.96 0.90 -18.39
N SER A 464 -27.26 1.08 -18.64
CA SER A 464 -28.29 1.19 -17.60
C SER A 464 -28.40 -0.05 -16.70
N PHE A 465 -28.00 -1.21 -17.20
CA PHE A 465 -27.94 -2.46 -16.43
C PHE A 465 -26.51 -3.02 -16.31
N GLY A 466 -25.49 -2.16 -16.48
CA GLY A 466 -24.10 -2.43 -16.17
C GLY A 466 -23.35 -3.24 -17.24
N GLN A 467 -23.73 -3.16 -18.50
CA GLN A 467 -22.96 -3.70 -19.63
C GLN A 467 -22.38 -2.56 -20.48
N GLY A 468 -21.13 -2.70 -20.91
CA GLY A 468 -20.37 -1.65 -21.61
C GLY A 468 -19.65 -0.66 -20.66
N VAL A 469 -19.86 -0.77 -19.36
CA VAL A 469 -19.13 -0.04 -18.30
C VAL A 469 -18.26 -1.03 -17.57
N SER A 470 -16.98 -0.73 -17.38
CA SER A 470 -16.07 -1.56 -16.58
C SER A 470 -15.67 -0.84 -15.30
N VAL A 471 -15.69 -1.53 -14.19
CA VAL A 471 -15.48 -0.99 -12.84
C VAL A 471 -14.52 -1.86 -12.04
N THR A 472 -13.90 -1.29 -11.01
CA THR A 472 -13.25 -2.07 -9.95
C THR A 472 -14.23 -2.36 -8.82
N MET A 473 -13.92 -3.36 -7.99
CA MET A 473 -14.76 -3.67 -6.83
C MET A 473 -14.85 -2.50 -5.85
N ILE A 474 -13.72 -1.78 -5.63
CA ILE A 474 -13.72 -0.66 -4.70
C ILE A 474 -14.56 0.52 -5.19
N GLN A 475 -14.62 0.79 -6.51
CA GLN A 475 -15.51 1.79 -7.09
C GLN A 475 -16.98 1.46 -6.81
N MET A 476 -17.38 0.20 -7.03
CA MET A 476 -18.74 -0.24 -6.77
C MET A 476 -19.10 -0.18 -5.29
N ALA A 477 -18.22 -0.65 -4.41
CA ALA A 477 -18.43 -0.62 -2.97
C ALA A 477 -18.59 0.83 -2.44
N ALA A 478 -17.72 1.75 -2.86
CA ALA A 478 -17.78 3.15 -2.45
C ALA A 478 -19.01 3.88 -3.01
N GLY A 479 -19.30 3.68 -4.30
CA GLY A 479 -20.49 4.25 -4.94
C GLY A 479 -21.79 3.75 -4.30
N PHE A 480 -21.90 2.44 -4.08
CA PHE A 480 -23.07 1.82 -3.44
C PHE A 480 -23.21 2.25 -1.98
N SER A 481 -22.11 2.39 -1.25
CA SER A 481 -22.10 2.95 0.10
C SER A 481 -22.78 4.31 0.16
N SER A 482 -22.55 5.17 -0.85
CA SER A 482 -23.19 6.48 -0.92
C SER A 482 -24.70 6.38 -1.19
N ILE A 483 -25.16 5.34 -1.88
CA ILE A 483 -26.60 5.11 -2.11
C ILE A 483 -27.28 4.69 -0.82
N VAL A 484 -26.66 3.78 -0.05
CA VAL A 484 -27.32 3.21 1.13
C VAL A 484 -27.14 4.02 2.42
N ASN A 485 -26.24 5.01 2.45
CA ASN A 485 -26.03 5.87 3.63
C ASN A 485 -26.76 7.22 3.59
N GLY A 486 -27.67 7.42 2.63
CA GLY A 486 -28.41 8.68 2.46
C GLY A 486 -27.69 9.73 1.61
N GLY A 487 -26.78 9.32 0.72
CA GLY A 487 -26.22 10.16 -0.33
C GLY A 487 -24.85 10.76 -0.03
N THR A 488 -24.09 10.25 0.93
CA THR A 488 -22.75 10.75 1.22
C THR A 488 -21.69 9.82 0.65
N TYR A 489 -20.90 10.29 -0.32
CA TYR A 489 -19.77 9.55 -0.86
C TYR A 489 -18.53 9.83 -0.03
N TYR A 490 -18.08 8.84 0.73
CA TYR A 490 -16.83 8.88 1.47
C TYR A 490 -15.69 8.32 0.64
N LYS A 491 -14.50 8.94 0.78
CA LYS A 491 -13.26 8.37 0.26
C LYS A 491 -12.95 7.07 1.02
N PRO A 492 -12.84 5.91 0.34
CA PRO A 492 -12.44 4.68 1.00
C PRO A 492 -11.01 4.77 1.51
N HIS A 493 -10.72 4.15 2.66
CA HIS A 493 -9.38 4.16 3.24
C HIS A 493 -9.10 2.90 4.06
N LEU A 494 -7.81 2.53 4.11
CA LEU A 494 -7.28 1.34 4.78
C LEU A 494 -6.52 1.69 6.07
N VAL A 495 -6.14 2.94 6.25
CA VAL A 495 -5.41 3.39 7.44
C VAL A 495 -6.29 4.29 8.29
N LYS A 496 -6.33 4.00 9.58
CA LYS A 496 -7.08 4.75 10.59
C LYS A 496 -6.23 5.83 11.25
N GLU A 497 -5.01 5.46 11.65
CA GLU A 497 -4.11 6.37 12.35
C GLU A 497 -2.65 5.92 12.25
N LEU A 498 -1.73 6.88 12.42
CA LEU A 498 -0.30 6.63 12.57
C LEU A 498 0.10 6.95 14.01
N VAL A 499 0.81 6.02 14.64
CA VAL A 499 1.24 6.15 16.05
C VAL A 499 2.75 5.99 16.15
N ASN A 500 3.37 6.62 17.15
CA ASN A 500 4.78 6.41 17.44
C ASN A 500 5.00 5.14 18.29
N ASP A 501 6.25 4.80 18.60
CA ASP A 501 6.59 3.62 19.39
C ASP A 501 6.01 3.64 20.83
N ALA A 502 5.68 4.80 21.35
CA ALA A 502 5.03 4.95 22.64
C ALA A 502 3.50 4.79 22.57
N GLY A 503 2.94 4.52 21.38
CA GLY A 503 1.50 4.40 21.16
C GLY A 503 0.76 5.73 21.08
N VAL A 504 1.48 6.86 21.00
CA VAL A 504 0.85 8.19 20.85
C VAL A 504 0.45 8.40 19.41
N VAL A 505 -0.81 8.79 19.18
CA VAL A 505 -1.32 9.14 17.87
C VAL A 505 -0.63 10.40 17.35
N VAL A 506 0.09 10.27 16.24
CA VAL A 506 0.79 11.36 15.55
C VAL A 506 -0.07 11.96 14.44
N GLU A 507 -0.82 11.11 13.74
CA GLU A 507 -1.70 11.52 12.65
C GLU A 507 -2.95 10.61 12.66
N LYS A 508 -4.13 11.21 12.67
CA LYS A 508 -5.40 10.51 12.56
C LYS A 508 -6.00 10.75 11.19
N ILE A 509 -6.45 9.70 10.54
CA ILE A 509 -7.11 9.79 9.23
C ILE A 509 -8.61 9.98 9.47
N GLU A 510 -9.07 11.20 9.30
CA GLU A 510 -10.50 11.51 9.43
C GLU A 510 -11.26 11.13 8.15
N PRO A 511 -12.53 10.68 8.26
CA PRO A 511 -13.35 10.37 7.11
C PRO A 511 -13.52 11.58 6.17
N VAL A 512 -13.19 11.41 4.88
CA VAL A 512 -13.26 12.48 3.89
C VAL A 512 -14.53 12.34 3.06
N ILE A 513 -15.42 13.34 3.16
CA ILE A 513 -16.59 13.45 2.29
C ILE A 513 -16.15 14.04 0.95
N MET A 514 -16.26 13.26 -0.12
CA MET A 514 -15.89 13.70 -1.46
C MET A 514 -17.03 14.46 -2.15
N LYS A 515 -18.26 13.98 -1.99
CA LYS A 515 -19.42 14.52 -2.68
C LYS A 515 -20.76 14.02 -2.08
N LYS A 516 -21.85 14.71 -2.44
CA LYS A 516 -23.21 14.25 -2.20
C LYS A 516 -23.78 13.67 -3.49
N THR A 517 -24.37 12.49 -3.41
CA THR A 517 -24.84 11.73 -4.58
C THR A 517 -26.34 11.78 -4.75
N ILE A 518 -27.09 11.47 -3.70
CA ILE A 518 -28.55 11.36 -3.72
C ILE A 518 -29.19 11.93 -2.45
N THR A 519 -30.50 12.05 -2.45
CA THR A 519 -31.30 12.40 -1.28
C THR A 519 -31.54 11.20 -0.36
N LYS A 520 -31.93 11.46 0.89
CA LYS A 520 -32.29 10.41 1.85
C LYS A 520 -33.54 9.62 1.44
N ASP A 521 -34.47 10.25 0.75
CA ASP A 521 -35.73 9.60 0.32
C ASP A 521 -35.45 8.60 -0.81
N THR A 522 -34.61 8.98 -1.79
CA THR A 522 -34.14 8.05 -2.80
C THR A 522 -33.37 6.87 -2.17
N ALA A 523 -32.52 7.15 -1.18
CA ALA A 523 -31.79 6.10 -0.45
C ALA A 523 -32.75 5.10 0.22
N LYS A 524 -33.75 5.57 0.96
CA LYS A 524 -34.73 4.73 1.64
C LYS A 524 -35.53 3.86 0.67
N PHE A 525 -35.94 4.43 -0.47
CA PHE A 525 -36.65 3.66 -1.50
C PHE A 525 -35.78 2.51 -2.02
N ILE A 526 -34.52 2.80 -2.35
CA ILE A 526 -33.59 1.79 -2.86
C ILE A 526 -33.26 0.74 -1.79
N GLN A 527 -32.96 1.14 -0.55
CA GLN A 527 -32.74 0.22 0.58
C GLN A 527 -33.89 -0.77 0.72
N LYS A 528 -35.14 -0.27 0.73
CA LYS A 528 -36.36 -1.13 0.86
C LYS A 528 -36.52 -2.06 -0.34
N SER A 529 -36.33 -1.56 -1.57
CA SER A 529 -36.43 -2.38 -2.79
C SER A 529 -35.37 -3.47 -2.83
N LEU A 530 -34.15 -3.19 -2.37
CA LEU A 530 -33.06 -4.16 -2.28
C LEU A 530 -33.27 -5.17 -1.14
N TYR A 531 -33.90 -4.77 -0.05
CA TYR A 531 -34.32 -5.71 0.99
C TYR A 531 -35.37 -6.68 0.44
N ASP A 532 -36.37 -6.18 -0.29
CA ASP A 532 -37.37 -7.02 -0.96
C ASP A 532 -36.74 -7.92 -2.05
N THR A 533 -35.67 -7.47 -2.71
CA THR A 533 -34.89 -8.29 -3.63
C THR A 533 -34.28 -9.54 -2.96
N VAL A 534 -33.83 -9.41 -1.71
CA VAL A 534 -33.31 -10.56 -0.93
C VAL A 534 -34.49 -11.39 -0.38
N GLU A 535 -35.55 -10.75 0.11
CA GLU A 535 -36.65 -11.47 0.72
C GLU A 535 -37.53 -12.22 -0.28
N LYS A 536 -37.80 -11.65 -1.46
CA LYS A 536 -38.79 -12.16 -2.42
C LYS A 536 -38.24 -12.35 -3.83
N GLY A 537 -37.11 -11.68 -4.14
CA GLY A 537 -36.59 -11.59 -5.49
C GLY A 537 -35.36 -12.46 -5.76
N THR A 538 -34.53 -12.01 -6.70
CA THR A 538 -33.35 -12.74 -7.22
C THR A 538 -32.23 -12.94 -6.20
N GLY A 539 -32.25 -12.20 -5.08
CA GLY A 539 -31.23 -12.25 -4.03
C GLY A 539 -31.45 -13.27 -2.91
N TRP A 540 -32.50 -14.10 -2.99
CA TRP A 540 -32.96 -14.96 -1.90
C TRP A 540 -31.88 -15.86 -1.26
N ARG A 541 -30.84 -16.24 -2.01
CA ARG A 541 -29.74 -17.07 -1.48
C ARG A 541 -28.82 -16.30 -0.53
N ALA A 542 -28.90 -14.97 -0.50
CA ALA A 542 -28.20 -14.14 0.47
C ALA A 542 -28.94 -14.00 1.81
N LYS A 543 -30.13 -14.58 1.97
CA LYS A 543 -30.86 -14.54 3.25
C LYS A 543 -30.01 -15.05 4.40
N THR A 544 -30.04 -14.32 5.49
CA THR A 544 -29.27 -14.55 6.70
C THR A 544 -30.18 -14.81 7.88
N THR A 545 -29.63 -15.43 8.91
CA THR A 545 -30.38 -15.65 10.16
C THR A 545 -30.23 -14.43 11.08
N GLY A 546 -31.24 -13.55 11.08
CA GLY A 546 -31.32 -12.43 12.01
C GLY A 546 -30.79 -11.08 11.50
N TYR A 547 -30.20 -11.02 10.32
CA TYR A 547 -29.86 -9.74 9.68
C TYR A 547 -30.87 -9.40 8.59
N LYS A 548 -31.33 -8.15 8.58
CA LYS A 548 -32.13 -7.61 7.48
C LYS A 548 -31.20 -7.16 6.35
N LEU A 549 -30.76 -8.09 5.52
CA LEU A 549 -29.85 -7.83 4.42
C LEU A 549 -30.60 -7.31 3.19
N ALA A 550 -30.22 -6.15 2.69
CA ALA A 550 -30.61 -5.63 1.39
C ALA A 550 -29.50 -5.89 0.37
N GLY A 551 -29.84 -6.25 -0.87
CA GLY A 551 -28.80 -6.44 -1.87
C GLY A 551 -29.29 -6.73 -3.27
N LYS A 552 -28.35 -6.73 -4.21
CA LYS A 552 -28.57 -6.97 -5.63
C LYS A 552 -27.59 -7.97 -6.19
N THR A 553 -28.10 -8.96 -6.91
CA THR A 553 -27.30 -9.91 -7.70
C THR A 553 -26.87 -9.30 -9.03
N GLY A 554 -25.71 -9.68 -9.51
CA GLY A 554 -25.20 -9.39 -10.83
C GLY A 554 -24.74 -10.66 -11.58
N THR A 555 -24.98 -10.66 -12.86
CA THR A 555 -24.44 -11.64 -13.81
C THR A 555 -24.07 -10.89 -15.07
N ALA A 556 -22.79 -10.91 -15.43
CA ALA A 556 -22.27 -10.24 -16.61
C ALA A 556 -21.45 -11.22 -17.47
N GLN A 557 -21.69 -11.21 -18.77
CA GLN A 557 -20.87 -11.97 -19.72
C GLN A 557 -19.49 -11.32 -19.81
N LYS A 558 -18.44 -12.11 -19.81
CA LYS A 558 -17.09 -11.61 -20.13
C LYS A 558 -16.95 -11.30 -21.61
N LEU A 559 -15.90 -10.62 -21.97
CA LEU A 559 -15.52 -10.35 -23.35
C LEU A 559 -14.35 -11.26 -23.71
N ASP A 560 -14.54 -12.10 -24.71
CA ASP A 560 -13.50 -12.96 -25.28
C ASP A 560 -12.91 -12.27 -26.52
N ASN A 561 -11.60 -12.40 -26.73
CA ASN A 561 -10.96 -11.94 -27.95
C ASN A 561 -10.99 -13.06 -28.97
N VAL A 562 -11.86 -12.93 -29.98
CA VAL A 562 -11.97 -13.86 -31.10
C VAL A 562 -11.48 -13.15 -32.36
N ASP A 563 -10.36 -13.57 -32.89
CA ASP A 563 -9.73 -13.02 -34.13
C ASP A 563 -9.51 -11.50 -34.05
N GLY A 564 -9.09 -10.99 -32.87
CA GLY A 564 -8.85 -9.57 -32.64
C GLY A 564 -10.11 -8.72 -32.36
N LYS A 565 -11.28 -9.35 -32.31
CA LYS A 565 -12.55 -8.69 -31.96
C LYS A 565 -13.01 -9.12 -30.57
N MET A 566 -13.41 -8.14 -29.76
CA MET A 566 -14.02 -8.41 -28.47
C MET A 566 -15.48 -8.81 -28.66
N VAL A 567 -15.83 -10.05 -28.32
CA VAL A 567 -17.19 -10.60 -28.38
C VAL A 567 -17.65 -11.04 -27.01
N ARG A 568 -18.96 -11.01 -26.78
CA ARG A 568 -19.55 -11.54 -25.54
C ARG A 568 -19.33 -13.04 -25.46
N SER A 569 -18.73 -13.48 -24.35
CA SER A 569 -18.55 -14.91 -24.09
C SER A 569 -19.89 -15.60 -23.89
N GLU A 570 -20.04 -16.80 -24.45
CA GLU A 570 -21.23 -17.63 -24.21
C GLU A 570 -21.11 -18.47 -22.93
N THR A 571 -19.89 -18.65 -22.43
CA THR A 571 -19.58 -19.56 -21.32
C THR A 571 -18.99 -18.88 -20.09
N ASN A 572 -18.32 -17.75 -20.26
CA ASN A 572 -17.57 -17.08 -19.20
C ASN A 572 -18.34 -15.89 -18.63
N TYR A 573 -18.61 -15.95 -17.35
CA TYR A 573 -19.39 -14.94 -16.64
C TYR A 573 -18.67 -14.42 -15.40
N VAL A 574 -19.00 -13.19 -15.02
CA VAL A 574 -18.73 -12.61 -13.72
C VAL A 574 -20.03 -12.61 -12.92
N LEU A 575 -20.04 -13.30 -11.80
CA LEU A 575 -21.16 -13.30 -10.85
C LEU A 575 -20.84 -12.36 -9.71
N SER A 576 -21.83 -11.57 -9.28
CA SER A 576 -21.61 -10.62 -8.20
C SER A 576 -22.84 -10.46 -7.29
N PHE A 577 -22.60 -10.00 -6.08
CA PHE A 577 -23.64 -9.57 -5.14
C PHE A 577 -23.13 -8.37 -4.35
N ILE A 578 -23.91 -7.29 -4.34
CA ILE A 578 -23.65 -6.12 -3.51
C ILE A 578 -24.83 -5.89 -2.57
N GLY A 579 -24.54 -5.68 -1.29
CA GLY A 579 -25.59 -5.50 -0.30
C GLY A 579 -25.15 -4.75 0.93
N CYS A 580 -26.08 -4.45 1.83
CA CYS A 580 -25.81 -3.80 3.12
C CYS A 580 -26.73 -4.35 4.22
N ALA A 581 -26.24 -4.35 5.44
CA ALA A 581 -27.03 -4.72 6.60
C ALA A 581 -26.69 -3.86 7.83
N PRO A 582 -27.69 -3.59 8.70
CA PRO A 582 -29.15 -3.70 8.44
C PRO A 582 -29.58 -2.77 7.30
N TYR A 583 -30.64 -3.13 6.53
CA TYR A 583 -31.03 -2.33 5.36
C TYR A 583 -31.49 -0.91 5.69
N ASP A 584 -32.16 -0.73 6.83
CA ASP A 584 -32.74 0.53 7.29
C ASP A 584 -31.77 1.42 8.08
N ASN A 585 -30.65 0.84 8.54
CA ASN A 585 -29.52 1.54 9.19
C ASN A 585 -28.20 0.88 8.82
N PRO A 586 -27.72 1.02 7.59
CA PRO A 586 -26.54 0.31 7.09
C PRO A 586 -25.29 0.57 7.91
N GLN A 587 -24.73 -0.49 8.50
CA GLN A 587 -23.48 -0.46 9.25
C GLN A 587 -22.31 -1.02 8.45
N ALA A 588 -22.61 -1.93 7.53
CA ALA A 588 -21.60 -2.44 6.59
C ALA A 588 -22.22 -2.74 5.22
N VAL A 589 -21.45 -2.49 4.19
CA VAL A 589 -21.67 -2.94 2.81
C VAL A 589 -20.79 -4.17 2.59
N VAL A 590 -21.38 -5.21 2.01
CA VAL A 590 -20.68 -6.41 1.54
C VAL A 590 -20.74 -6.47 0.02
N TYR A 591 -19.60 -6.65 -0.62
CA TYR A 591 -19.51 -6.84 -2.06
C TYR A 591 -18.71 -8.08 -2.39
N VAL A 592 -19.33 -9.03 -3.08
CA VAL A 592 -18.75 -10.30 -3.51
C VAL A 592 -18.73 -10.35 -5.02
N VAL A 593 -17.58 -10.73 -5.59
CA VAL A 593 -17.38 -10.99 -7.02
C VAL A 593 -16.76 -12.36 -7.18
N VAL A 594 -17.33 -13.18 -8.06
CA VAL A 594 -16.84 -14.50 -8.47
C VAL A 594 -16.67 -14.46 -9.98
N ASP A 595 -15.43 -14.40 -10.44
CA ASP A 595 -15.06 -14.29 -11.84
C ASP A 595 -14.72 -15.68 -12.40
N GLN A 596 -15.44 -16.11 -13.43
CA GLN A 596 -15.33 -17.42 -14.06
C GLN A 596 -15.36 -18.58 -13.06
N PRO A 597 -16.52 -18.86 -12.43
CA PRO A 597 -16.65 -20.03 -11.56
C PRO A 597 -16.44 -21.34 -12.38
N ASN A 598 -15.79 -22.33 -11.78
CA ASN A 598 -15.46 -23.61 -12.43
C ASN A 598 -16.68 -24.55 -12.44
N ILE A 599 -17.83 -24.06 -12.86
CA ILE A 599 -19.09 -24.81 -12.99
C ILE A 599 -19.57 -24.83 -14.42
N LYS A 600 -20.32 -25.87 -14.80
CA LYS A 600 -20.79 -26.08 -16.17
C LYS A 600 -21.72 -24.96 -16.65
N ASP A 601 -22.66 -24.54 -15.80
CA ASP A 601 -23.57 -23.44 -16.08
C ASP A 601 -23.23 -22.23 -15.20
N GLN A 602 -22.38 -21.37 -15.74
CA GLN A 602 -21.95 -20.16 -15.01
C GLN A 602 -23.06 -19.11 -14.88
N THR A 603 -24.22 -19.30 -15.56
CA THR A 603 -25.39 -18.45 -15.37
C THR A 603 -26.18 -18.81 -14.12
N ALA A 604 -25.88 -19.96 -13.49
CA ALA A 604 -26.51 -20.39 -12.25
C ALA A 604 -26.36 -19.31 -11.18
N THR A 605 -27.40 -18.53 -11.03
CA THR A 605 -27.44 -17.38 -10.13
C THR A 605 -27.41 -17.83 -8.67
N GLY A 606 -26.70 -17.08 -7.84
CA GLY A 606 -26.78 -17.25 -6.40
C GLY A 606 -25.48 -17.63 -5.70
N ILE A 607 -24.40 -17.97 -6.41
CA ILE A 607 -23.09 -18.27 -5.77
C ILE A 607 -22.60 -17.04 -4.99
N ALA A 608 -22.46 -15.91 -5.67
CA ALA A 608 -22.00 -14.68 -5.01
C ALA A 608 -22.95 -14.21 -3.89
N SER A 609 -24.27 -14.40 -4.04
CA SER A 609 -25.22 -14.07 -2.99
C SER A 609 -25.15 -15.03 -1.79
N ALA A 610 -24.93 -16.33 -2.02
CA ALA A 610 -24.73 -17.29 -0.93
C ALA A 610 -23.46 -16.99 -0.14
N LEU A 611 -22.35 -16.70 -0.81
CA LEU A 611 -21.11 -16.29 -0.16
C LEU A 611 -21.31 -14.97 0.64
N ALA A 612 -22.05 -14.00 0.10
CA ALA A 612 -22.35 -12.77 0.82
C ALA A 612 -23.19 -13.01 2.08
N GLY A 613 -24.18 -13.90 2.01
CA GLY A 613 -24.96 -14.33 3.18
C GLY A 613 -24.07 -14.97 4.25
N GLU A 614 -23.15 -15.85 3.84
CA GLU A 614 -22.21 -16.49 4.75
C GLU A 614 -21.25 -15.47 5.42
N VAL A 615 -20.77 -14.47 4.66
CA VAL A 615 -19.95 -13.36 5.20
C VAL A 615 -20.76 -12.57 6.22
N VAL A 616 -22.00 -12.21 5.93
CA VAL A 616 -22.85 -11.46 6.86
C VAL A 616 -23.08 -12.25 8.14
N ASP A 617 -23.42 -13.53 8.05
CA ASP A 617 -23.70 -14.37 9.22
C ASP A 617 -22.48 -14.63 10.11
N LYS A 618 -21.28 -14.78 9.53
CA LYS A 618 -20.06 -15.12 10.26
C LYS A 618 -19.23 -13.90 10.63
N VAL A 619 -19.01 -12.97 9.69
CA VAL A 619 -18.04 -11.90 9.81
C VAL A 619 -18.61 -10.67 10.53
N PHE A 620 -19.89 -10.33 10.32
CA PHE A 620 -20.48 -9.14 10.95
C PHE A 620 -20.47 -9.20 12.47
N LYS A 621 -20.65 -10.37 13.06
CA LYS A 621 -20.53 -10.58 14.52
C LYS A 621 -19.15 -10.22 15.06
N VAL A 622 -18.10 -10.57 14.32
CA VAL A 622 -16.71 -10.24 14.68
C VAL A 622 -16.48 -8.74 14.61
N LEU A 623 -17.11 -8.07 13.66
CA LEU A 623 -17.07 -6.60 13.51
C LEU A 623 -17.91 -5.85 14.55
N GLY A 624 -18.60 -6.58 15.46
CA GLY A 624 -19.50 -5.98 16.45
C GLY A 624 -20.85 -5.53 15.88
N ILE A 625 -21.19 -5.96 14.67
CA ILE A 625 -22.50 -5.74 14.04
C ILE A 625 -23.37 -6.95 14.37
N TYR A 626 -24.31 -6.78 15.27
CA TYR A 626 -25.14 -7.89 15.76
C TYR A 626 -26.50 -7.93 15.06
N PRO A 627 -27.08 -9.14 14.90
CA PRO A 627 -28.44 -9.28 14.38
C PRO A 627 -29.44 -8.58 15.29
N GLU A 628 -30.54 -8.09 14.71
CA GLU A 628 -31.65 -7.59 15.50
C GLU A 628 -32.22 -8.74 16.36
N LYS A 629 -32.52 -8.44 17.64
CA LYS A 629 -33.21 -9.42 18.49
C LYS A 629 -34.55 -9.73 17.82
N VAL A 630 -34.74 -10.98 17.40
CA VAL A 630 -36.06 -11.48 17.00
C VAL A 630 -36.93 -11.29 18.24
N LYS A 631 -37.91 -10.39 18.16
CA LYS A 631 -38.96 -10.37 19.18
C LYS A 631 -39.72 -11.68 19.01
N GLU A 632 -39.53 -12.60 19.97
CA GLU A 632 -40.34 -13.81 20.10
C GLU A 632 -41.83 -13.47 20.22
#